data_704f231ff8596b91547cd2bb687789e9
#
_entry.id   704f231ff8596b91547cd2bb687789e9
#
_cell.length_a   1.000
_cell.length_b   1.000
_cell.length_c   1.000
_cell.angle_alpha   90.00
_cell.angle_beta   90.00
_cell.angle_gamma   90.00
#
_symmetry.space_group_name_H-M   'P 1'
#
loop_
_entity.id
_entity.type
_entity.pdbx_description
1 polymer ?
#
loop_
_entity_poly.entity_id
_entity_poly.type
_entity_poly.pdbx_seq_one_letter_code
_entity_poly.pdbx_strand_id
1 'polypeptide(L)'
;MTPTRRASARRTAALLLTTSLLAAGTVGAAAAGPGRSGQPDTRGTDDVLHREGFDSLADDLLPRSEDPGIEPGVSGWTHEAPQGWSVENGPGMADGGVEEWRGWSFTTRDFWTDAEDQMRYRFARAQDVIAVADSDEFADGPGTPDAYATTLASTPIKVKGRDAVELTFDSHYRGWAGQTGRVTVAFDGGAETELVRYDSDTVTDDYDGALLNATETVPVDVPHGAKRAVFRWHFTADANSWYWAVDSVSVRTPLAPADGDPTTAWVLSDIQGDPDDLGHALRDLDAVRPDADGLLMVGDIVASGSPDQWQEVDDVMTGATDLLPEQVVAAIGNHESYTGEPWETLRDRFLDFAQRDRVWDEYLLEGSGGEVPVLVLGQEEARPPEVPMSREQVEWLRERLAYWSDRDKQVLVISHFPLGDTVSASWIPWYSDSYQYNDELTELLGAHPNAILFSGHTHYPFELGDWAVQRRTAGGHPDGFWTVNTGAVQVEWDARGESTSGIREIVTRDINRGLTVDVFDDRVVVEARDFGTVDAPASDNDVNEVVRSVTIPNPLAE
;
A
#
# COMPACT_ATOMS: atom_id res chain seq x y z
N MET A 1 15.21 -67.23 4.10
CA MET A 1 15.81 -65.97 4.54
C MET A 1 14.77 -64.89 4.37
N THR A 2 14.11 -64.52 5.42
CA THR A 2 12.98 -63.61 5.53
C THR A 2 13.47 -62.18 5.74
N PRO A 3 12.99 -61.16 5.00
CA PRO A 3 13.30 -59.78 5.35
C PRO A 3 12.32 -59.26 6.39
N THR A 4 12.88 -58.73 7.44
CA THR A 4 12.22 -58.05 8.56
C THR A 4 11.53 -56.76 8.08
N ARG A 5 10.24 -56.67 8.34
CA ARG A 5 9.45 -55.44 8.22
C ARG A 5 9.87 -54.47 9.32
N ARG A 6 10.28 -53.26 8.95
CA ARG A 6 10.32 -52.11 9.87
C ARG A 6 8.93 -51.54 9.99
N ALA A 7 8.41 -51.52 11.18
CA ALA A 7 7.16 -50.83 11.51
C ALA A 7 7.40 -49.33 11.56
N SER A 8 6.69 -48.58 10.75
CA SER A 8 6.59 -47.13 10.88
C SER A 8 5.70 -46.82 12.10
N ALA A 9 6.24 -46.14 13.05
CA ALA A 9 5.49 -45.60 14.18
C ALA A 9 4.67 -44.39 13.67
N ARG A 10 3.37 -44.56 13.56
CA ARG A 10 2.44 -43.42 13.43
C ARG A 10 2.52 -42.62 14.72
N ARG A 11 3.03 -41.41 14.65
CA ARG A 11 2.86 -40.42 15.71
C ARG A 11 1.43 -39.91 15.62
N THR A 12 0.58 -40.32 16.50
CA THR A 12 -0.73 -39.76 16.77
C THR A 12 -0.49 -38.43 17.47
N ALA A 13 -0.77 -37.33 16.79
CA ALA A 13 -0.83 -36.04 17.42
C ALA A 13 -1.97 -36.06 18.44
N ALA A 14 -1.66 -35.96 19.69
CA ALA A 14 -2.63 -35.83 20.77
C ALA A 14 -3.06 -34.37 20.83
N LEU A 15 -4.27 -34.10 20.38
CA LEU A 15 -4.96 -32.84 20.56
C LEU A 15 -5.14 -32.59 22.07
N LEU A 16 -4.37 -31.69 22.63
CA LEU A 16 -4.59 -31.17 23.99
C LEU A 16 -5.71 -30.13 23.93
N LEU A 17 -6.93 -30.56 24.19
CA LEU A 17 -8.03 -29.67 24.55
C LEU A 17 -7.69 -29.00 25.88
N THR A 18 -7.26 -27.76 25.85
CA THR A 18 -7.26 -26.90 27.02
C THR A 18 -8.66 -26.29 27.18
N THR A 19 -9.47 -26.92 28.02
CA THR A 19 -10.71 -26.34 28.52
C THR A 19 -10.38 -25.15 29.42
N SER A 20 -10.53 -23.94 28.89
CA SER A 20 -10.50 -22.71 29.70
C SER A 20 -11.76 -22.64 30.54
N LEU A 21 -11.62 -22.82 31.84
CA LEU A 21 -12.68 -22.51 32.82
C LEU A 21 -12.91 -20.98 32.83
N LEU A 22 -14.04 -20.53 32.31
CA LEU A 22 -14.53 -19.18 32.59
C LEU A 22 -14.88 -19.06 34.07
N ALA A 23 -14.07 -18.35 34.81
CA ALA A 23 -14.43 -17.84 36.13
C ALA A 23 -15.30 -16.58 35.94
N ALA A 24 -16.59 -16.68 36.19
CA ALA A 24 -17.51 -15.55 36.23
C ALA A 24 -17.16 -14.64 37.42
N GLY A 25 -16.34 -13.62 37.14
CA GLY A 25 -16.12 -12.51 38.04
C GLY A 25 -17.18 -11.43 37.82
N THR A 26 -18.00 -11.20 38.81
CA THR A 26 -18.93 -10.05 38.81
C THR A 26 -18.13 -8.75 38.88
N VAL A 27 -18.02 -8.06 37.74
CA VAL A 27 -17.48 -6.71 37.69
C VAL A 27 -18.62 -5.73 37.94
N GLY A 28 -18.49 -4.96 39.02
CA GLY A 28 -19.40 -3.87 39.35
C GLY A 28 -19.36 -2.80 38.27
N ALA A 29 -20.53 -2.34 37.85
CA ALA A 29 -20.70 -1.22 36.93
C ALA A 29 -20.08 0.05 37.53
N ALA A 30 -18.92 0.43 37.03
CA ALA A 30 -18.41 1.79 37.22
C ALA A 30 -19.05 2.68 36.14
N ALA A 31 -19.69 3.77 36.60
CA ALA A 31 -20.31 4.75 35.72
C ALA A 31 -19.28 5.31 34.73
N ALA A 32 -19.53 5.18 33.45
CA ALA A 32 -18.77 5.82 32.40
C ALA A 32 -18.89 7.34 32.56
N GLY A 33 -17.78 8.00 32.84
CA GLY A 33 -17.65 9.44 32.69
C GLY A 33 -17.71 9.84 31.21
N PRO A 34 -18.02 11.13 30.89
CA PRO A 34 -18.15 11.57 29.50
C PRO A 34 -16.85 11.32 28.75
N GLY A 35 -16.97 10.60 27.61
CA GLY A 35 -15.87 10.25 26.75
C GLY A 35 -15.05 11.48 26.38
N ARG A 36 -13.76 11.41 26.57
CA ARG A 36 -12.82 12.34 25.96
C ARG A 36 -12.94 12.13 24.44
N SER A 37 -13.31 13.21 23.74
CA SER A 37 -13.09 13.30 22.29
C SER A 37 -11.61 12.96 22.06
N GLY A 38 -11.35 11.89 21.30
CA GLY A 38 -9.99 11.42 21.05
C GLY A 38 -9.20 12.51 20.37
N GLN A 39 -8.19 13.05 21.07
CA GLN A 39 -7.09 13.69 20.35
C GLN A 39 -6.32 12.55 19.67
N PRO A 40 -5.87 12.78 18.41
CA PRO A 40 -5.00 11.83 17.74
C PRO A 40 -3.80 11.52 18.65
N ASP A 41 -3.42 10.26 18.69
CA ASP A 41 -2.22 9.82 19.39
C ASP A 41 -1.02 10.45 18.70
N THR A 42 -0.18 11.18 19.45
CA THR A 42 1.01 11.85 18.91
C THR A 42 2.30 11.12 19.30
N ARG A 43 2.22 9.89 19.79
CA ARG A 43 3.41 9.07 20.08
C ARG A 43 4.18 8.81 18.76
N GLY A 44 5.49 8.71 18.83
CA GLY A 44 6.36 8.44 17.67
C GLY A 44 6.68 9.64 16.77
N THR A 45 6.26 10.86 17.11
CA THR A 45 6.47 12.06 16.28
C THR A 45 7.83 12.73 16.45
N ASP A 46 8.65 12.33 17.43
CA ASP A 46 9.92 13.00 17.75
C ASP A 46 10.98 12.87 16.63
N ASP A 47 10.86 11.87 15.76
CA ASP A 47 11.75 11.66 14.62
C ASP A 47 11.31 12.38 13.35
N VAL A 48 10.07 12.89 13.30
CA VAL A 48 9.55 13.67 12.17
C VAL A 48 9.90 15.14 12.35
N LEU A 49 10.68 15.68 11.42
CA LEU A 49 11.17 17.06 11.44
C LEU A 49 10.21 18.03 10.79
N HIS A 50 9.45 17.54 9.80
CA HIS A 50 8.50 18.32 9.02
C HIS A 50 7.47 17.41 8.35
N ARG A 51 6.23 17.89 8.27
CA ARG A 51 5.15 17.32 7.45
C ARG A 51 4.40 18.42 6.75
N GLU A 52 4.00 18.20 5.51
CA GLU A 52 3.14 19.05 4.71
C GLU A 52 2.26 18.21 3.79
N GLY A 53 0.94 18.29 3.98
CA GLY A 53 -0.07 17.64 3.17
C GLY A 53 -0.96 18.65 2.43
N PHE A 54 -0.60 19.93 2.47
CA PHE A 54 -1.32 21.05 1.84
C PHE A 54 -2.76 21.27 2.32
N ASP A 55 -3.33 20.40 3.15
CA ASP A 55 -4.73 20.42 3.61
C ASP A 55 -5.10 21.68 4.38
N SER A 56 -4.12 22.40 4.92
CA SER A 56 -4.36 23.71 5.55
C SER A 56 -4.94 24.75 4.59
N LEU A 57 -4.90 24.50 3.29
CA LEU A 57 -5.42 25.38 2.23
C LEU A 57 -6.88 25.07 1.85
N ALA A 58 -7.52 24.05 2.40
CA ALA A 58 -8.86 23.61 2.02
C ALA A 58 -9.92 24.74 2.12
N ASP A 59 -9.81 25.62 3.13
CA ASP A 59 -10.70 26.76 3.30
C ASP A 59 -10.39 27.94 2.33
N ASP A 60 -9.23 27.94 1.67
CA ASP A 60 -8.74 28.99 0.78
C ASP A 60 -8.94 28.67 -0.70
N LEU A 61 -9.57 27.51 -1.03
CA LEU A 61 -9.81 27.10 -2.42
C LEU A 61 -10.83 28.02 -3.12
N LEU A 62 -10.44 28.47 -4.30
CA LEU A 62 -11.21 29.41 -5.13
C LEU A 62 -12.15 28.66 -6.08
N PRO A 63 -13.26 29.34 -6.51
CA PRO A 63 -14.08 28.84 -7.60
C PRO A 63 -13.30 28.80 -8.91
N ARG A 64 -13.68 27.85 -9.80
CA ARG A 64 -13.20 27.79 -11.18
C ARG A 64 -13.21 29.17 -11.83
N SER A 65 -12.10 29.54 -12.46
CA SER A 65 -11.90 30.81 -13.18
C SER A 65 -12.02 30.65 -14.71
N GLU A 66 -11.07 29.97 -15.32
CA GLU A 66 -10.91 29.90 -16.78
C GLU A 66 -11.05 28.48 -17.35
N ASP A 67 -10.74 27.44 -16.59
CA ASP A 67 -10.72 26.06 -17.07
C ASP A 67 -12.05 25.61 -17.67
N PRO A 68 -12.10 25.24 -18.99
CA PRO A 68 -13.34 24.89 -19.66
C PRO A 68 -13.89 23.50 -19.31
N GLY A 69 -13.08 22.59 -18.82
CA GLY A 69 -13.48 21.23 -18.41
C GLY A 69 -14.27 21.20 -17.11
N ILE A 70 -14.06 22.20 -16.24
CA ILE A 70 -14.67 22.27 -14.93
C ILE A 70 -15.98 23.07 -14.97
N GLU A 71 -17.02 22.58 -14.30
CA GLU A 71 -18.31 23.26 -14.24
C GLU A 71 -18.21 24.61 -13.49
N PRO A 72 -18.89 25.67 -13.97
CA PRO A 72 -18.88 26.98 -13.34
C PRO A 72 -19.38 26.95 -11.89
N GLY A 73 -18.59 27.50 -10.99
CA GLY A 73 -18.93 27.60 -9.55
C GLY A 73 -18.42 26.46 -8.70
N VAL A 74 -17.79 25.45 -9.29
CA VAL A 74 -17.03 24.43 -8.55
C VAL A 74 -15.76 25.10 -8.02
N SER A 75 -15.48 24.94 -6.72
CA SER A 75 -14.26 25.45 -6.07
C SER A 75 -13.30 24.30 -5.84
N GLY A 76 -12.01 24.52 -6.05
CA GLY A 76 -11.04 23.46 -5.84
C GLY A 76 -9.59 23.81 -6.16
N TRP A 77 -9.21 25.10 -6.29
CA TRP A 77 -7.83 25.48 -6.57
C TRP A 77 -7.40 26.78 -5.89
N THR A 78 -6.09 26.95 -5.65
CA THR A 78 -5.48 28.21 -5.22
C THR A 78 -3.99 28.25 -5.60
N HIS A 79 -3.44 29.46 -5.78
CA HIS A 79 -1.98 29.67 -5.89
C HIS A 79 -1.33 30.08 -4.56
N GLU A 80 -2.10 30.23 -3.50
CA GLU A 80 -1.57 30.56 -2.18
C GLU A 80 -0.83 29.33 -1.62
N ALA A 81 0.50 29.45 -1.47
CA ALA A 81 1.31 28.37 -0.91
C ALA A 81 1.11 28.26 0.61
N PRO A 82 1.28 27.07 1.23
CA PRO A 82 1.24 26.92 2.69
C PRO A 82 2.26 27.81 3.38
N GLN A 83 2.06 28.06 4.66
CA GLN A 83 2.91 28.97 5.44
C GLN A 83 4.39 28.59 5.36
N GLY A 84 5.18 29.48 4.78
CA GLY A 84 6.64 29.34 4.64
C GLY A 84 7.07 28.58 3.39
N TRP A 85 6.16 28.01 2.63
CA TRP A 85 6.40 27.49 1.28
C TRP A 85 6.32 28.62 0.26
N SER A 86 6.85 28.37 -0.94
CA SER A 86 6.78 29.35 -2.03
C SER A 86 6.76 28.66 -3.40
N VAL A 87 6.13 29.34 -4.37
CA VAL A 87 6.12 28.96 -5.79
C VAL A 87 6.85 30.02 -6.59
N GLU A 88 7.76 29.60 -7.46
CA GLU A 88 8.47 30.46 -8.40
C GLU A 88 8.17 30.00 -9.83
N ASN A 89 7.57 30.85 -10.64
CA ASN A 89 7.19 30.58 -12.01
C ASN A 89 8.18 31.20 -13.00
N GLY A 90 8.42 30.49 -14.09
CA GLY A 90 9.27 30.94 -15.19
C GLY A 90 8.67 32.14 -15.94
N PRO A 91 9.46 32.78 -16.81
CA PRO A 91 9.01 33.92 -17.58
C PRO A 91 7.80 33.60 -18.47
N GLY A 92 6.82 34.48 -18.51
CA GLY A 92 5.64 34.38 -19.37
C GLY A 92 4.48 33.57 -18.81
N MET A 93 4.66 32.88 -17.71
CA MET A 93 3.60 32.06 -17.10
C MET A 93 2.53 32.89 -16.35
N ALA A 94 2.87 34.10 -15.92
CA ALA A 94 1.98 34.91 -15.10
C ALA A 94 0.73 35.44 -15.87
N ASP A 95 0.83 35.62 -17.17
CA ASP A 95 -0.16 36.29 -18.00
C ASP A 95 -0.77 35.42 -19.13
N GLY A 96 -0.32 34.15 -19.24
CA GLY A 96 -0.75 33.21 -20.28
C GLY A 96 -1.35 31.93 -19.72
N GLY A 97 -1.96 31.13 -20.61
CA GLY A 97 -2.56 29.86 -20.26
C GLY A 97 -3.78 29.96 -19.35
N VAL A 98 -4.31 28.81 -18.94
CA VAL A 98 -5.43 28.69 -17.99
C VAL A 98 -4.96 29.11 -16.60
N GLU A 99 -5.72 30.00 -15.95
CA GLU A 99 -5.32 30.63 -14.68
C GLU A 99 -5.07 29.60 -13.58
N GLU A 100 -5.92 28.60 -13.46
CA GLU A 100 -5.85 27.55 -12.45
C GLU A 100 -4.53 26.80 -12.44
N TRP A 101 -3.87 26.70 -13.62
CA TRP A 101 -2.69 25.87 -13.82
C TRP A 101 -1.39 26.67 -14.09
N ARG A 102 -1.33 27.92 -13.67
CA ARG A 102 -0.14 28.80 -13.83
C ARG A 102 0.97 28.45 -12.84
N GLY A 103 1.70 27.38 -13.08
CA GLY A 103 2.74 26.85 -12.22
C GLY A 103 2.20 25.87 -11.20
N TRP A 104 2.88 25.67 -10.07
CA TRP A 104 2.36 24.87 -9.00
C TRP A 104 1.08 25.50 -8.44
N SER A 105 0.00 24.74 -8.52
CA SER A 105 -1.31 25.07 -7.97
C SER A 105 -1.65 24.10 -6.88
N PHE A 106 -2.40 24.52 -5.87
CA PHE A 106 -2.91 23.66 -4.81
C PHE A 106 -4.39 23.41 -5.10
N THR A 107 -4.76 22.12 -5.21
CA THR A 107 -6.07 21.71 -5.74
C THR A 107 -6.52 20.41 -5.11
N THR A 108 -7.78 20.02 -5.30
CA THR A 108 -8.24 18.67 -4.94
C THR A 108 -8.08 17.72 -6.14
N ARG A 109 -7.92 16.42 -5.87
CA ARG A 109 -7.88 15.40 -6.94
C ARG A 109 -9.12 15.47 -7.83
N ASP A 110 -10.30 15.64 -7.24
CA ASP A 110 -11.55 15.68 -7.98
C ASP A 110 -11.60 16.88 -8.93
N PHE A 111 -11.25 18.09 -8.44
CA PHE A 111 -11.21 19.30 -9.28
C PHE A 111 -10.21 19.14 -10.44
N TRP A 112 -9.05 18.55 -10.18
CA TRP A 112 -8.04 18.31 -11.20
C TRP A 112 -8.46 17.22 -12.22
N THR A 113 -9.13 16.16 -11.77
CA THR A 113 -9.66 15.11 -12.65
C THR A 113 -10.85 15.62 -13.48
N ASP A 114 -11.65 16.56 -12.94
CA ASP A 114 -12.77 17.19 -13.64
C ASP A 114 -12.32 18.11 -14.80
N ALA A 115 -11.09 18.66 -14.75
CA ALA A 115 -10.53 19.43 -15.85
C ALA A 115 -10.39 18.55 -17.10
N GLU A 116 -9.65 17.50 -17.02
CA GLU A 116 -9.63 16.36 -17.94
C GLU A 116 -9.05 15.15 -17.18
N ASP A 117 -9.63 13.97 -17.34
CA ASP A 117 -9.22 12.79 -16.57
C ASP A 117 -7.76 12.38 -16.80
N GLN A 118 -7.41 11.91 -17.97
CA GLN A 118 -6.05 11.61 -18.43
C GLN A 118 -5.15 10.91 -17.40
N MET A 119 -5.69 9.93 -16.62
CA MET A 119 -5.04 9.19 -15.56
C MET A 119 -4.81 9.97 -14.24
N ARG A 120 -5.32 11.19 -14.10
CA ARG A 120 -5.22 12.00 -12.86
C ARG A 120 -5.89 11.30 -11.68
N TYR A 121 -6.99 10.57 -11.93
CA TYR A 121 -7.69 9.76 -10.93
C TYR A 121 -6.81 8.68 -10.28
N ARG A 122 -5.73 8.24 -10.94
CA ARG A 122 -4.80 7.22 -10.40
C ARG A 122 -3.98 7.72 -9.22
N PHE A 123 -3.94 9.02 -8.97
CA PHE A 123 -3.30 9.51 -7.76
C PHE A 123 -4.14 9.16 -6.52
N ALA A 124 -4.27 7.86 -6.28
CA ALA A 124 -5.13 7.29 -5.25
C ALA A 124 -4.79 7.77 -3.83
N ARG A 125 -3.51 8.10 -3.58
CA ARG A 125 -3.05 8.63 -2.28
C ARG A 125 -3.26 10.11 -2.07
N ALA A 126 -3.67 10.83 -3.10
CA ALA A 126 -4.05 12.24 -2.97
C ALA A 126 -5.11 12.39 -1.89
N GLN A 127 -4.84 13.24 -0.89
CA GLN A 127 -5.78 13.50 0.18
C GLN A 127 -6.08 14.99 0.26
N ASP A 128 -7.36 15.32 0.31
CA ASP A 128 -7.87 16.69 0.39
C ASP A 128 -7.19 17.63 -0.62
N VAL A 129 -6.18 18.40 -0.22
CA VAL A 129 -5.49 19.36 -1.09
C VAL A 129 -4.11 18.83 -1.46
N ILE A 130 -3.78 18.86 -2.74
CA ILE A 130 -2.51 18.41 -3.32
C ILE A 130 -1.83 19.54 -4.10
N ALA A 131 -0.52 19.46 -4.31
CA ALA A 131 0.20 20.39 -5.18
C ALA A 131 0.34 19.81 -6.58
N VAL A 132 -0.07 20.54 -7.62
CA VAL A 132 -0.07 20.11 -9.02
C VAL A 132 0.62 21.13 -9.90
N ALA A 133 1.52 20.68 -10.77
CA ALA A 133 2.05 21.42 -11.91
C ALA A 133 1.58 20.73 -13.20
N ASP A 134 0.68 21.35 -13.93
CA ASP A 134 0.03 20.77 -15.10
C ASP A 134 0.23 21.66 -16.34
N SER A 135 1.12 21.22 -17.25
CA SER A 135 1.40 21.96 -18.47
C SER A 135 0.41 21.69 -19.59
N ASP A 136 -0.35 20.61 -19.51
CA ASP A 136 -1.38 20.24 -20.47
C ASP A 136 -2.59 21.17 -20.31
N GLU A 137 -3.21 21.15 -19.15
CA GLU A 137 -4.34 22.04 -18.85
C GLU A 137 -3.97 23.53 -18.94
N PHE A 138 -2.74 23.88 -18.53
CA PHE A 138 -2.25 25.25 -18.71
C PHE A 138 -2.27 25.68 -20.17
N ALA A 139 -1.96 24.78 -21.10
CA ALA A 139 -1.84 25.11 -22.52
C ALA A 139 -3.21 25.34 -23.22
N ASP A 140 -4.30 24.96 -22.62
CA ASP A 140 -5.65 25.17 -23.17
C ASP A 140 -6.11 26.64 -23.17
N GLY A 141 -5.39 27.48 -22.42
CA GLY A 141 -5.65 28.92 -22.36
C GLY A 141 -4.94 29.72 -23.45
N PRO A 142 -5.41 30.96 -23.69
CA PRO A 142 -4.79 31.85 -24.65
C PRO A 142 -3.46 32.43 -24.16
N GLY A 143 -2.54 32.72 -25.09
CA GLY A 143 -1.27 33.39 -24.77
C GLY A 143 -0.27 32.51 -24.04
N THR A 144 -0.41 31.20 -24.13
CA THR A 144 0.51 30.22 -23.55
C THR A 144 1.93 30.41 -24.07
N PRO A 145 2.95 30.54 -23.21
CA PRO A 145 4.36 30.55 -23.63
C PRO A 145 4.79 29.17 -24.14
N ASP A 146 5.89 29.15 -24.94
CA ASP A 146 6.42 27.89 -25.51
C ASP A 146 6.97 26.91 -24.44
N ALA A 147 7.24 27.41 -23.24
CA ALA A 147 7.79 26.62 -22.15
C ALA A 147 7.05 26.84 -20.83
N TYR A 148 6.81 25.75 -20.14
CA TYR A 148 6.28 25.71 -18.78
C TYR A 148 7.44 25.45 -17.82
N ALA A 149 7.62 26.29 -16.81
CA ALA A 149 8.67 26.13 -15.80
C ALA A 149 8.19 26.67 -14.45
N THR A 150 8.24 25.83 -13.44
CA THR A 150 7.80 26.20 -12.09
C THR A 150 8.61 25.46 -11.02
N THR A 151 8.74 26.05 -9.85
CA THR A 151 9.43 25.48 -8.69
C THR A 151 8.60 25.66 -7.44
N LEU A 152 8.31 24.57 -6.75
CA LEU A 152 7.75 24.55 -5.40
C LEU A 152 8.89 24.41 -4.41
N ALA A 153 8.98 25.25 -3.39
CA ALA A 153 10.03 25.22 -2.38
C ALA A 153 9.44 25.10 -0.96
N SER A 154 9.98 24.16 -0.19
CA SER A 154 9.58 23.95 1.20
C SER A 154 9.99 25.10 2.12
N THR A 155 9.35 25.20 3.29
CA THR A 155 9.88 25.97 4.41
C THR A 155 11.28 25.49 4.79
N PRO A 156 12.16 26.33 5.38
CA PRO A 156 13.46 25.88 5.87
C PRO A 156 13.34 24.93 7.06
N ILE A 157 13.64 23.65 6.85
CA ILE A 157 13.53 22.57 7.82
C ILE A 157 14.77 22.50 8.70
N LYS A 158 14.61 22.34 10.00
CA LYS A 158 15.73 22.27 10.94
C LYS A 158 16.38 20.88 10.93
N VAL A 159 17.66 20.83 10.49
CA VAL A 159 18.46 19.58 10.41
C VAL A 159 19.71 19.61 11.30
N LYS A 160 19.86 20.64 12.14
CA LYS A 160 21.04 20.82 12.99
C LYS A 160 21.29 19.63 13.91
N GLY A 161 22.51 19.08 13.86
CA GLY A 161 22.95 17.97 14.72
C GLY A 161 22.57 16.59 14.21
N ARG A 162 22.12 16.50 12.96
CA ARG A 162 21.85 15.23 12.25
C ARG A 162 22.92 15.00 11.22
N ASP A 163 23.27 13.74 10.97
CA ASP A 163 24.19 13.32 9.92
C ASP A 163 23.42 12.97 8.64
N ALA A 164 22.16 12.58 8.74
CA ALA A 164 21.26 12.31 7.63
C ALA A 164 19.81 12.65 7.99
N VAL A 165 18.99 12.83 6.96
CA VAL A 165 17.52 12.85 7.02
C VAL A 165 16.96 12.03 5.88
N GLU A 166 15.70 11.65 5.97
CA GLU A 166 14.95 10.96 4.93
C GLU A 166 13.81 11.86 4.47
N LEU A 167 13.74 12.12 3.17
CA LEU A 167 12.62 12.82 2.52
C LEU A 167 11.67 11.76 1.96
N THR A 168 10.39 11.84 2.32
CA THR A 168 9.34 11.07 1.66
C THR A 168 8.27 11.99 1.10
N PHE A 169 7.69 11.63 -0.03
CA PHE A 169 6.53 12.33 -0.60
C PHE A 169 5.77 11.40 -1.54
N ASP A 170 4.47 11.59 -1.64
CA ASP A 170 3.65 10.94 -2.66
C ASP A 170 3.78 11.71 -3.96
N SER A 171 3.93 10.99 -5.07
CA SER A 171 4.21 11.52 -6.40
C SER A 171 3.31 10.89 -7.46
N HIS A 172 2.80 11.70 -8.35
CA HIS A 172 2.06 11.26 -9.52
C HIS A 172 2.58 12.02 -10.75
N TYR A 173 3.53 11.40 -11.44
CA TYR A 173 4.22 12.00 -12.56
C TYR A 173 3.86 11.28 -13.85
N ARG A 174 3.24 11.98 -14.78
CA ARG A 174 3.05 11.53 -16.15
C ARG A 174 4.05 12.24 -17.06
N GLY A 175 4.92 11.47 -17.69
CA GLY A 175 6.02 12.00 -18.51
C GLY A 175 5.63 12.20 -19.97
N TRP A 176 6.30 13.16 -20.62
CA TRP A 176 6.29 13.38 -22.06
C TRP A 176 7.67 13.84 -22.53
N ALA A 177 8.01 13.63 -23.80
CA ALA A 177 9.29 14.06 -24.35
C ALA A 177 9.54 15.57 -24.11
N GLY A 178 10.72 15.91 -23.58
CA GLY A 178 11.07 17.28 -23.21
C GLY A 178 10.61 17.73 -21.82
N GLN A 179 9.86 16.88 -21.08
CA GLN A 179 9.43 17.16 -19.73
C GLN A 179 10.43 16.63 -18.71
N THR A 180 10.68 17.38 -17.65
CA THR A 180 11.58 16.97 -16.55
C THR A 180 11.01 17.38 -15.20
N GLY A 181 10.93 16.43 -14.27
CA GLY A 181 10.71 16.66 -12.85
C GLY A 181 12.01 16.45 -12.07
N ARG A 182 12.36 17.35 -11.16
CA ARG A 182 13.54 17.22 -10.30
C ARG A 182 13.24 17.60 -8.86
N VAL A 183 13.76 16.81 -7.91
CA VAL A 183 13.81 17.20 -6.51
C VAL A 183 15.25 17.55 -6.13
N THR A 184 15.43 18.70 -5.48
CA THR A 184 16.75 19.16 -5.00
C THR A 184 16.71 19.52 -3.52
N VAL A 185 17.87 19.53 -2.88
CA VAL A 185 18.06 20.06 -1.52
C VAL A 185 19.15 21.13 -1.50
N ALA A 186 18.92 22.21 -0.75
CA ALA A 186 19.94 23.21 -0.44
C ALA A 186 20.07 23.38 1.08
N PHE A 187 21.32 23.37 1.59
CA PHE A 187 21.60 23.55 3.00
C PHE A 187 22.07 24.99 3.28
N ASP A 188 21.45 25.64 4.26
CA ASP A 188 21.82 27.01 4.72
C ASP A 188 21.92 28.06 3.59
N GLY A 189 21.13 27.92 2.53
CA GLY A 189 21.13 28.80 1.36
C GLY A 189 22.33 28.58 0.41
N GLY A 190 23.00 27.44 0.51
CA GLY A 190 24.08 27.02 -0.42
C GLY A 190 23.57 26.55 -1.78
N ALA A 191 24.45 25.90 -2.54
CA ALA A 191 24.08 25.30 -3.82
C ALA A 191 23.12 24.14 -3.66
N GLU A 192 22.28 23.93 -4.66
CA GLU A 192 21.35 22.80 -4.72
C GLU A 192 22.10 21.52 -5.11
N THR A 193 21.70 20.41 -4.48
CA THR A 193 22.08 19.04 -4.86
C THR A 193 20.83 18.32 -5.35
N GLU A 194 20.91 17.69 -6.52
CA GLU A 194 19.81 16.90 -7.08
C GLU A 194 19.67 15.58 -6.30
N LEU A 195 18.45 15.24 -5.95
CA LEU A 195 18.06 14.04 -5.21
C LEU A 195 17.30 13.05 -6.07
N VAL A 196 16.32 13.54 -6.83
CA VAL A 196 15.45 12.75 -7.71
C VAL A 196 15.41 13.46 -9.07
N ARG A 197 15.35 12.67 -10.14
CA ARG A 197 15.16 13.17 -11.50
C ARG A 197 14.23 12.25 -12.27
N TYR A 198 13.15 12.80 -12.75
CA TYR A 198 12.27 12.20 -13.75
C TYR A 198 12.60 12.83 -15.10
N ASP A 199 13.21 12.05 -15.98
CA ASP A 199 13.60 12.47 -17.31
C ASP A 199 12.74 11.73 -18.34
N SER A 200 11.86 12.45 -19.02
CA SER A 200 10.91 11.87 -19.95
C SER A 200 11.46 11.72 -21.37
N ASP A 201 12.72 12.09 -21.64
CA ASP A 201 13.33 11.90 -22.97
C ASP A 201 13.43 10.42 -23.38
N THR A 202 13.39 9.53 -22.40
CA THR A 202 13.43 8.07 -22.61
C THR A 202 12.06 7.40 -22.54
N VAL A 203 11.00 8.13 -22.21
CA VAL A 203 9.62 7.60 -22.17
C VAL A 203 9.11 7.42 -23.60
N THR A 204 8.92 6.18 -24.01
CA THR A 204 8.57 5.83 -25.39
C THR A 204 7.09 5.66 -25.65
N ASP A 205 6.27 5.46 -24.61
CA ASP A 205 4.87 5.08 -24.73
C ASP A 205 3.95 5.88 -23.78
N ASP A 206 3.87 7.19 -23.95
CA ASP A 206 2.97 8.09 -23.21
C ASP A 206 3.22 8.23 -21.70
N TYR A 207 3.69 7.21 -20.98
CA TYR A 207 3.96 7.27 -19.54
C TYR A 207 4.83 6.11 -19.05
N ASP A 208 5.50 6.32 -17.92
CA ASP A 208 6.10 5.27 -17.11
C ASP A 208 5.13 4.94 -15.97
N GLY A 209 4.53 3.75 -16.01
CA GLY A 209 3.53 3.32 -15.02
C GLY A 209 4.07 3.28 -13.59
N ALA A 210 5.38 3.09 -13.41
CA ALA A 210 6.02 3.09 -12.09
C ALA A 210 6.05 4.47 -11.43
N LEU A 211 5.92 5.55 -12.21
CA LEU A 211 5.91 6.93 -11.70
C LEU A 211 4.50 7.46 -11.44
N LEU A 212 3.47 6.77 -11.93
CA LEU A 212 2.10 7.06 -11.61
C LEU A 212 1.76 6.46 -10.23
N ASN A 213 1.36 7.32 -9.30
CA ASN A 213 0.97 6.94 -7.95
C ASN A 213 2.09 6.26 -7.12
N ALA A 214 3.27 6.87 -7.07
CA ALA A 214 4.45 6.39 -6.36
C ALA A 214 4.66 7.09 -5.00
N THR A 215 5.24 6.40 -4.01
CA THR A 215 5.87 7.05 -2.85
C THR A 215 7.37 7.06 -3.04
N GLU A 216 7.94 8.26 -3.06
CA GLU A 216 9.38 8.43 -3.09
C GLU A 216 9.94 8.45 -1.67
N THR A 217 10.99 7.67 -1.43
CA THR A 217 11.74 7.67 -0.17
C THR A 217 13.21 7.90 -0.49
N VAL A 218 13.72 9.06 -0.09
CA VAL A 218 15.02 9.55 -0.51
C VAL A 218 15.93 9.81 0.70
N PRO A 219 17.00 9.03 0.90
CA PRO A 219 18.01 9.32 1.90
C PRO A 219 18.82 10.56 1.52
N VAL A 220 19.07 11.44 2.48
CA VAL A 220 19.75 12.71 2.27
C VAL A 220 20.82 12.92 3.32
N ASP A 221 22.09 12.89 2.92
CA ASP A 221 23.21 13.20 3.79
C ASP A 221 23.21 14.68 4.18
N VAL A 222 23.34 14.96 5.48
CA VAL A 222 23.39 16.32 6.00
C VAL A 222 24.84 16.76 6.17
N PRO A 223 25.30 17.82 5.46
CA PRO A 223 26.66 18.31 5.60
C PRO A 223 26.99 18.73 7.05
N HIS A 224 28.16 18.36 7.51
CA HIS A 224 28.59 18.69 8.87
C HIS A 224 28.43 20.18 9.20
N GLY A 225 27.68 20.48 10.23
CA GLY A 225 27.41 21.83 10.70
C GLY A 225 26.24 22.54 10.03
N ALA A 226 25.57 21.91 9.05
CA ALA A 226 24.35 22.44 8.46
C ALA A 226 23.25 22.59 9.50
N LYS A 227 22.44 23.62 9.36
CA LYS A 227 21.38 23.96 10.33
C LYS A 227 19.99 23.78 9.76
N ARG A 228 19.82 24.09 8.48
CA ARG A 228 18.54 24.07 7.76
C ARG A 228 18.70 23.48 6.39
N ALA A 229 17.69 22.74 5.93
CA ALA A 229 17.52 22.25 4.57
C ALA A 229 16.28 22.89 3.93
N VAL A 230 16.33 23.16 2.64
CA VAL A 230 15.17 23.55 1.83
C VAL A 230 15.10 22.58 0.67
N PHE A 231 13.99 21.89 0.53
CA PHE A 231 13.69 20.99 -0.59
C PHE A 231 12.93 21.74 -1.67
N ARG A 232 13.20 21.40 -2.95
CA ARG A 232 12.53 22.02 -4.10
C ARG A 232 12.13 20.99 -5.12
N TRP A 233 10.90 21.13 -5.64
CA TRP A 233 10.35 20.37 -6.74
C TRP A 233 10.32 21.28 -7.96
N HIS A 234 11.21 21.02 -8.91
CA HIS A 234 11.31 21.74 -10.16
C HIS A 234 10.59 20.98 -11.25
N PHE A 235 9.67 21.60 -11.94
CA PHE A 235 8.99 21.05 -13.09
C PHE A 235 9.21 21.94 -14.31
N THR A 236 9.69 21.33 -15.40
CA THR A 236 9.89 21.99 -16.70
C THR A 236 9.32 21.13 -17.79
N ALA A 237 8.61 21.73 -18.72
CA ALA A 237 7.99 21.08 -19.84
C ALA A 237 7.90 22.03 -21.04
N ASP A 238 7.73 21.50 -22.24
CA ASP A 238 7.17 22.26 -23.34
C ASP A 238 5.70 22.56 -23.04
N ALA A 239 5.12 23.58 -23.65
CA ALA A 239 3.70 23.81 -23.56
C ALA A 239 2.92 22.59 -24.09
N ASN A 240 1.83 22.21 -23.41
CA ASN A 240 1.02 21.04 -23.77
C ASN A 240 1.78 19.70 -23.67
N SER A 241 2.54 19.54 -22.57
CA SER A 241 3.08 18.24 -22.14
C SER A 241 2.12 17.61 -21.12
N TRP A 242 2.63 16.93 -20.09
CA TRP A 242 1.79 16.37 -19.05
C TRP A 242 1.98 17.09 -17.70
N TYR A 243 1.94 16.37 -16.61
CA TYR A 243 1.81 16.91 -15.27
C TYR A 243 2.70 16.20 -14.23
N TRP A 244 2.82 16.85 -13.10
CA TRP A 244 3.37 16.31 -11.86
C TRP A 244 2.54 16.76 -10.68
N ALA A 245 1.99 15.83 -9.92
CA ALA A 245 1.32 16.09 -8.65
C ALA A 245 2.16 15.54 -7.50
N VAL A 246 2.12 16.24 -6.37
CA VAL A 246 2.87 15.92 -5.13
C VAL A 246 1.95 16.10 -3.95
N ASP A 247 2.05 15.16 -2.99
CA ASP A 247 1.35 15.24 -1.73
C ASP A 247 2.21 14.66 -0.59
N SER A 248 1.76 14.84 0.65
CA SER A 248 2.25 14.06 1.79
C SER A 248 3.74 14.16 2.05
N VAL A 249 4.31 15.36 1.86
CA VAL A 249 5.75 15.60 2.08
C VAL A 249 6.11 15.42 3.55
N SER A 250 7.10 14.57 3.82
CA SER A 250 7.63 14.35 5.17
C SER A 250 9.16 14.36 5.15
N VAL A 251 9.76 14.94 6.17
CA VAL A 251 11.21 14.85 6.44
C VAL A 251 11.42 14.34 7.84
N ARG A 252 12.16 13.25 7.96
CA ARG A 252 12.39 12.61 9.26
C ARG A 252 13.84 12.17 9.45
N THR A 253 14.17 11.73 10.66
CA THR A 253 15.41 11.01 10.91
C THR A 253 15.29 9.61 10.33
N PRO A 254 16.27 9.12 9.55
CA PRO A 254 16.26 7.74 9.08
C PRO A 254 16.22 6.76 10.26
N LEU A 255 15.53 5.66 10.09
CA LEU A 255 15.56 4.57 11.06
C LEU A 255 16.99 4.04 11.19
N ALA A 256 17.43 3.76 12.40
CA ALA A 256 18.66 2.99 12.62
C ALA A 256 18.53 1.60 11.96
N PRO A 257 19.61 0.89 11.63
CA PRO A 257 19.53 -0.51 11.23
C PRO A 257 18.68 -1.31 12.23
N ALA A 258 17.87 -2.26 11.74
CA ALA A 258 17.06 -3.10 12.62
C ALA A 258 17.98 -3.87 13.59
N ASP A 259 17.55 -4.00 14.84
CA ASP A 259 18.27 -4.74 15.87
C ASP A 259 17.44 -5.99 16.30
N GLY A 260 18.12 -7.10 16.51
CA GLY A 260 17.47 -8.37 16.85
C GLY A 260 17.00 -9.19 15.66
N ASP A 261 16.45 -10.36 15.97
CA ASP A 261 15.87 -11.27 14.99
C ASP A 261 14.36 -10.94 14.84
N PRO A 262 13.80 -10.91 13.63
CA PRO A 262 12.39 -10.63 13.41
C PRO A 262 11.48 -11.82 13.75
N THR A 263 10.19 -11.57 13.83
CA THR A 263 9.15 -12.58 13.56
C THR A 263 8.84 -12.53 12.08
N THR A 264 8.97 -13.66 11.39
CA THR A 264 8.92 -13.72 9.92
C THR A 264 7.66 -14.43 9.43
N ALA A 265 7.00 -13.84 8.45
CA ALA A 265 5.90 -14.48 7.73
C ALA A 265 6.20 -14.59 6.22
N TRP A 266 5.74 -15.68 5.60
CA TRP A 266 5.57 -15.81 4.17
C TRP A 266 4.17 -15.35 3.81
N VAL A 267 4.00 -14.68 2.68
CA VAL A 267 2.69 -14.22 2.21
C VAL A 267 2.50 -14.60 0.75
N LEU A 268 1.44 -15.35 0.46
CA LEU A 268 1.07 -15.80 -0.88
C LEU A 268 -0.42 -15.53 -1.12
N SER A 269 -0.81 -15.28 -2.36
CA SER A 269 -2.21 -15.15 -2.77
C SER A 269 -2.42 -15.57 -4.22
N ASP A 270 -3.67 -15.63 -4.66
CA ASP A 270 -4.03 -15.78 -6.07
C ASP A 270 -3.35 -17.01 -6.71
N ILE A 271 -3.43 -18.14 -6.02
CA ILE A 271 -2.92 -19.44 -6.46
C ILE A 271 -3.83 -20.01 -7.56
N GLN A 272 -5.14 -19.86 -7.41
CA GLN A 272 -6.20 -20.08 -8.41
C GLN A 272 -6.07 -21.39 -9.24
N GLY A 273 -5.60 -22.46 -8.62
CA GLY A 273 -5.49 -23.75 -9.27
C GLY A 273 -4.19 -23.97 -10.02
N ASP A 274 -3.15 -23.28 -9.60
CA ASP A 274 -1.76 -23.59 -9.96
C ASP A 274 -1.00 -24.21 -8.78
N PRO A 275 -1.29 -25.48 -8.44
CA PRO A 275 -0.64 -26.17 -7.33
C PRO A 275 0.85 -26.41 -7.57
N ASP A 276 1.29 -26.45 -8.83
CA ASP A 276 2.69 -26.67 -9.17
C ASP A 276 3.51 -25.42 -8.82
N ASP A 277 3.03 -24.22 -9.15
CA ASP A 277 3.68 -22.96 -8.79
C ASP A 277 3.59 -22.66 -7.29
N LEU A 278 2.51 -23.04 -6.63
CA LEU A 278 2.46 -23.04 -5.16
C LEU A 278 3.61 -23.87 -4.57
N GLY A 279 3.81 -25.09 -5.10
CA GLY A 279 4.90 -25.96 -4.66
C GLY A 279 6.29 -25.35 -4.91
N HIS A 280 6.46 -24.57 -5.97
CA HIS A 280 7.70 -23.82 -6.24
C HIS A 280 7.89 -22.68 -5.25
N ALA A 281 6.86 -21.84 -5.04
CA ALA A 281 6.92 -20.72 -4.10
C ALA A 281 7.30 -21.18 -2.68
N LEU A 282 6.72 -22.28 -2.20
CA LEU A 282 7.04 -22.83 -0.87
C LEU A 282 8.51 -23.25 -0.75
N ARG A 283 9.09 -23.87 -1.79
CA ARG A 283 10.52 -24.24 -1.79
C ARG A 283 11.43 -23.02 -1.83
N ASP A 284 11.06 -22.01 -2.62
CA ASP A 284 11.86 -20.80 -2.76
C ASP A 284 11.80 -19.93 -1.50
N LEU A 285 10.65 -19.89 -0.85
CA LEU A 285 10.49 -19.23 0.46
C LEU A 285 11.30 -19.92 1.56
N ASP A 286 11.26 -21.25 1.64
CA ASP A 286 12.10 -22.02 2.57
C ASP A 286 13.60 -21.78 2.32
N ALA A 287 14.01 -21.67 1.05
CA ALA A 287 15.41 -21.40 0.71
C ALA A 287 15.92 -20.03 1.18
N VAL A 288 15.05 -19.00 1.29
CA VAL A 288 15.45 -17.65 1.70
C VAL A 288 15.08 -17.29 3.13
N ARG A 289 14.05 -17.91 3.68
CA ARG A 289 13.55 -17.71 5.05
C ARG A 289 13.11 -19.04 5.67
N PRO A 290 14.05 -19.99 5.91
CA PRO A 290 13.71 -21.36 6.34
C PRO A 290 13.06 -21.43 7.72
N ASP A 291 13.25 -20.43 8.56
CA ASP A 291 12.75 -20.36 9.93
C ASP A 291 11.56 -19.39 10.03
N ALA A 292 10.71 -19.29 9.00
CA ALA A 292 9.51 -18.46 9.07
C ALA A 292 8.53 -18.98 10.13
N ASP A 293 7.89 -18.05 10.85
CA ASP A 293 6.97 -18.33 11.96
C ASP A 293 5.54 -18.55 11.46
N GLY A 294 5.21 -18.11 10.23
CA GLY A 294 3.89 -18.31 9.65
C GLY A 294 3.86 -18.21 8.13
N LEU A 295 2.84 -18.86 7.53
CA LEU A 295 2.42 -18.68 6.14
C LEU A 295 1.04 -18.02 6.13
N LEU A 296 0.93 -16.85 5.49
CA LEU A 296 -0.31 -16.12 5.30
C LEU A 296 -0.79 -16.31 3.84
N MET A 297 -1.90 -17.00 3.65
CA MET A 297 -2.53 -17.21 2.35
C MET A 297 -3.67 -16.21 2.17
N VAL A 298 -3.51 -15.22 1.29
CA VAL A 298 -4.38 -14.05 1.21
C VAL A 298 -5.48 -14.22 0.15
N GLY A 299 -6.15 -15.38 0.18
CA GLY A 299 -7.32 -15.70 -0.64
C GLY A 299 -7.02 -16.18 -2.06
N ASP A 300 -8.07 -16.55 -2.77
CA ASP A 300 -8.03 -17.15 -4.11
C ASP A 300 -7.05 -18.34 -4.18
N ILE A 301 -7.17 -19.21 -3.19
CA ILE A 301 -6.32 -20.40 -3.02
C ILE A 301 -6.65 -21.44 -4.09
N VAL A 302 -7.93 -21.51 -4.48
CA VAL A 302 -8.44 -22.44 -5.49
C VAL A 302 -9.13 -21.68 -6.63
N ALA A 303 -9.23 -22.29 -7.82
CA ALA A 303 -9.81 -21.61 -8.99
C ALA A 303 -11.34 -21.43 -8.93
N SER A 304 -12.07 -22.26 -8.19
CA SER A 304 -13.53 -22.17 -8.10
C SER A 304 -14.16 -22.75 -6.83
N GLY A 305 -13.38 -23.32 -5.93
CA GLY A 305 -13.86 -23.92 -4.67
C GLY A 305 -14.39 -25.34 -4.81
N SER A 306 -14.07 -26.09 -5.88
CA SER A 306 -14.47 -27.47 -6.03
C SER A 306 -13.72 -28.42 -5.09
N PRO A 307 -14.31 -29.57 -4.69
CA PRO A 307 -13.61 -30.54 -3.84
C PRO A 307 -12.28 -31.03 -4.42
N ASP A 308 -12.21 -31.21 -5.73
CA ASP A 308 -10.99 -31.71 -6.40
C ASP A 308 -9.85 -30.68 -6.31
N GLN A 309 -10.17 -29.39 -6.45
CA GLN A 309 -9.18 -28.30 -6.34
C GLN A 309 -8.66 -28.17 -4.90
N TRP A 310 -9.53 -28.26 -3.91
CA TRP A 310 -9.09 -28.29 -2.52
C TRP A 310 -8.17 -29.48 -2.23
N GLN A 311 -8.46 -30.65 -2.81
CA GLN A 311 -7.60 -31.82 -2.67
C GLN A 311 -6.23 -31.60 -3.33
N GLU A 312 -6.16 -30.93 -4.49
CA GLU A 312 -4.90 -30.58 -5.15
C GLU A 312 -4.03 -29.67 -4.26
N VAL A 313 -4.61 -28.66 -3.65
CA VAL A 313 -3.90 -27.79 -2.68
C VAL A 313 -3.46 -28.59 -1.44
N ASP A 314 -4.34 -29.40 -0.85
CA ASP A 314 -4.02 -30.27 0.29
C ASP A 314 -2.86 -31.22 -0.02
N ASP A 315 -2.80 -31.76 -1.24
CA ASP A 315 -1.72 -32.66 -1.68
C ASP A 315 -0.37 -31.92 -1.73
N VAL A 316 -0.35 -30.66 -2.22
CA VAL A 316 0.86 -29.81 -2.21
C VAL A 316 1.27 -29.47 -0.77
N MET A 317 0.35 -28.99 0.05
CA MET A 317 0.64 -28.61 1.45
C MET A 317 1.13 -29.84 2.26
N THR A 318 0.53 -30.99 2.04
CA THR A 318 0.97 -32.26 2.66
C THR A 318 2.36 -32.67 2.15
N GLY A 319 2.63 -32.50 0.87
CA GLY A 319 3.93 -32.79 0.24
C GLY A 319 5.04 -31.87 0.75
N ALA A 320 4.70 -30.63 1.12
CA ALA A 320 5.59 -29.61 1.60
C ALA A 320 5.68 -29.51 3.15
N THR A 321 5.08 -30.44 3.90
CA THR A 321 4.96 -30.36 5.38
C THR A 321 6.30 -30.11 6.10
N ASP A 322 7.42 -30.58 5.54
CA ASP A 322 8.75 -30.38 6.15
C ASP A 322 9.31 -28.96 5.88
N LEU A 323 8.70 -28.20 4.97
CA LEU A 323 9.07 -26.82 4.61
C LEU A 323 8.18 -25.79 5.30
N LEU A 324 6.91 -26.16 5.57
CA LEU A 324 5.91 -25.22 6.05
C LEU A 324 6.20 -24.74 7.47
N PRO A 325 5.97 -23.44 7.75
CA PRO A 325 5.88 -22.93 9.11
C PRO A 325 4.82 -23.68 9.92
N GLU A 326 4.97 -23.65 11.26
CA GLU A 326 4.02 -24.33 12.15
C GLU A 326 2.61 -23.76 12.00
N GLN A 327 2.48 -22.47 11.69
CA GLN A 327 1.20 -21.77 11.56
C GLN A 327 0.91 -21.39 10.11
N VAL A 328 -0.23 -21.86 9.59
CA VAL A 328 -0.79 -21.46 8.29
C VAL A 328 -2.10 -20.73 8.54
N VAL A 329 -2.21 -19.51 8.04
CA VAL A 329 -3.39 -18.63 8.20
C VAL A 329 -3.91 -18.27 6.83
N ALA A 330 -5.20 -18.52 6.54
CA ALA A 330 -5.80 -18.27 5.25
C ALA A 330 -6.94 -17.24 5.33
N ALA A 331 -7.00 -16.29 4.38
CA ALA A 331 -8.19 -15.49 4.11
C ALA A 331 -8.99 -16.13 2.97
N ILE A 332 -10.28 -15.85 2.90
CA ILE A 332 -11.13 -16.30 1.80
C ILE A 332 -11.15 -15.25 0.68
N GLY A 333 -11.06 -15.68 -0.58
CA GLY A 333 -11.23 -14.83 -1.76
C GLY A 333 -12.52 -15.13 -2.53
N ASN A 334 -12.68 -14.54 -3.71
CA ASN A 334 -13.89 -14.74 -4.53
C ASN A 334 -13.87 -16.09 -5.25
N HIS A 335 -12.72 -16.60 -5.63
CA HIS A 335 -12.58 -17.86 -6.35
C HIS A 335 -12.98 -19.08 -5.52
N GLU A 336 -12.92 -19.02 -4.21
CA GLU A 336 -13.45 -20.05 -3.33
C GLU A 336 -14.96 -20.31 -3.52
N SER A 337 -15.68 -19.43 -4.25
CA SER A 337 -17.15 -19.47 -4.36
C SER A 337 -17.71 -19.57 -5.79
N TYR A 338 -16.95 -20.04 -6.79
CA TYR A 338 -17.36 -19.97 -8.21
C TYR A 338 -17.96 -21.26 -8.79
N THR A 339 -18.09 -22.35 -8.04
CA THR A 339 -18.74 -23.58 -8.56
C THR A 339 -20.22 -23.44 -8.84
N GLY A 340 -20.89 -22.43 -8.26
CA GLY A 340 -22.35 -22.26 -8.29
C GLY A 340 -23.11 -23.12 -7.26
N GLU A 341 -22.41 -23.81 -6.37
CA GLU A 341 -23.01 -24.45 -5.20
C GLU A 341 -23.47 -23.40 -4.18
N PRO A 342 -24.33 -23.75 -3.20
CA PRO A 342 -24.72 -22.83 -2.12
C PRO A 342 -23.52 -22.31 -1.36
N TRP A 343 -23.55 -21.01 -1.00
CA TRP A 343 -22.48 -20.34 -0.26
C TRP A 343 -22.03 -21.10 0.99
N GLU A 344 -22.99 -21.61 1.78
CA GLU A 344 -22.68 -22.35 3.00
C GLU A 344 -21.80 -23.58 2.72
N THR A 345 -22.02 -24.26 1.59
CA THR A 345 -21.21 -25.42 1.20
C THR A 345 -19.78 -25.01 0.83
N LEU A 346 -19.65 -23.92 0.07
CA LEU A 346 -18.34 -23.41 -0.38
C LEU A 346 -17.56 -22.83 0.78
N ARG A 347 -18.22 -22.02 1.61
CA ARG A 347 -17.65 -21.48 2.85
C ARG A 347 -17.18 -22.61 3.79
N ASP A 348 -17.98 -23.63 4.01
CA ASP A 348 -17.62 -24.72 4.92
C ASP A 348 -16.39 -25.50 4.43
N ARG A 349 -16.20 -25.67 3.10
CA ARG A 349 -14.96 -26.24 2.55
C ARG A 349 -13.73 -25.37 2.85
N PHE A 350 -13.86 -24.06 2.66
CA PHE A 350 -12.81 -23.13 3.03
C PHE A 350 -12.51 -23.17 4.54
N LEU A 351 -13.54 -23.19 5.37
CA LEU A 351 -13.38 -23.26 6.83
C LEU A 351 -12.74 -24.57 7.28
N ASP A 352 -13.06 -25.69 6.59
CA ASP A 352 -12.38 -26.98 6.83
C ASP A 352 -10.88 -26.90 6.50
N PHE A 353 -10.51 -26.23 5.39
CA PHE A 353 -9.10 -25.96 5.06
C PHE A 353 -8.45 -25.03 6.08
N ALA A 354 -9.08 -23.90 6.40
CA ALA A 354 -8.56 -22.88 7.31
C ALA A 354 -8.62 -23.31 8.79
N GLN A 355 -9.23 -24.46 9.11
CA GLN A 355 -9.37 -25.04 10.46
C GLN A 355 -9.98 -24.07 11.48
N ARG A 356 -11.08 -23.39 11.09
CA ARG A 356 -11.79 -22.42 11.93
C ARG A 356 -13.30 -22.42 11.66
N ASP A 357 -14.08 -21.68 12.48
CA ASP A 357 -15.56 -21.71 12.46
C ASP A 357 -16.17 -20.50 11.70
N ARG A 358 -15.38 -19.50 11.33
CA ARG A 358 -15.85 -18.28 10.64
C ARG A 358 -14.79 -17.74 9.69
N VAL A 359 -15.17 -16.89 8.72
CA VAL A 359 -14.27 -16.37 7.68
C VAL A 359 -13.33 -15.28 8.18
N TRP A 360 -13.51 -14.75 9.37
CA TRP A 360 -12.66 -13.77 10.02
C TRP A 360 -12.22 -14.25 11.40
N ASP A 361 -10.98 -13.97 11.80
CA ASP A 361 -10.42 -14.40 13.08
C ASP A 361 -9.10 -13.67 13.40
N GLU A 362 -8.55 -13.94 14.57
CA GLU A 362 -7.28 -13.44 15.04
C GLU A 362 -6.30 -14.58 15.34
N TYR A 363 -5.07 -14.40 14.91
CA TYR A 363 -3.95 -15.30 15.17
C TYR A 363 -2.78 -14.53 15.76
N LEU A 364 -1.88 -15.23 16.44
CA LEU A 364 -0.61 -14.70 16.93
C LEU A 364 0.51 -15.53 16.31
N LEU A 365 1.39 -14.89 15.54
CA LEU A 365 2.65 -15.50 15.17
C LEU A 365 3.63 -15.30 16.33
N GLU A 366 4.23 -16.39 16.78
CA GLU A 366 5.18 -16.38 17.87
C GLU A 366 6.58 -16.66 17.30
N GLY A 367 7.38 -15.62 17.10
CA GLY A 367 8.73 -15.72 16.55
C GLY A 367 9.80 -15.06 17.45
N SER A 368 11.02 -15.02 16.96
CA SER A 368 12.16 -14.41 17.67
C SER A 368 11.97 -12.91 17.93
N GLY A 369 11.25 -12.20 17.06
CA GLY A 369 10.86 -10.79 17.23
C GLY A 369 9.68 -10.59 18.18
N GLY A 370 9.12 -11.66 18.77
CA GLY A 370 7.98 -11.62 19.68
C GLY A 370 6.65 -11.94 19.03
N GLU A 371 5.57 -11.67 19.75
CA GLU A 371 4.20 -11.92 19.27
C GLU A 371 3.78 -10.87 18.22
N VAL A 372 3.30 -11.33 17.06
CA VAL A 372 2.75 -10.50 15.98
C VAL A 372 1.29 -10.89 15.72
N PRO A 373 0.32 -9.99 15.98
CA PRO A 373 -1.08 -10.26 15.68
C PRO A 373 -1.36 -10.24 14.18
N VAL A 374 -2.10 -11.24 13.73
CA VAL A 374 -2.67 -11.35 12.38
C VAL A 374 -4.18 -11.30 12.48
N LEU A 375 -4.80 -10.28 11.92
CA LEU A 375 -6.26 -10.13 11.84
C LEU A 375 -6.72 -10.53 10.45
N VAL A 376 -7.56 -11.54 10.36
CA VAL A 376 -8.10 -12.03 9.10
C VAL A 376 -9.48 -11.45 8.87
N LEU A 377 -9.69 -10.83 7.70
CA LEU A 377 -11.00 -10.39 7.23
C LEU A 377 -11.48 -11.30 6.10
N GLY A 378 -12.79 -11.41 5.93
CA GLY A 378 -13.37 -12.23 4.86
C GLY A 378 -14.80 -11.86 4.55
N GLN A 379 -15.20 -12.12 3.30
CA GLN A 379 -16.58 -12.00 2.87
C GLN A 379 -17.47 -13.03 3.57
N GLU A 380 -18.68 -12.64 3.94
CA GLU A 380 -19.64 -13.49 4.64
C GLU A 380 -20.76 -14.00 3.73
N GLU A 381 -20.78 -13.59 2.46
CA GLU A 381 -21.66 -14.05 1.39
C GLU A 381 -20.91 -14.03 0.05
N ALA A 382 -21.32 -14.89 -0.90
CA ALA A 382 -20.81 -14.84 -2.27
C ALA A 382 -21.67 -13.87 -3.11
N ARG A 383 -21.19 -12.66 -3.30
CA ARG A 383 -21.84 -11.62 -4.10
C ARG A 383 -20.84 -10.82 -4.96
N PRO A 384 -20.00 -11.47 -5.78
CA PRO A 384 -19.01 -10.71 -6.53
C PRO A 384 -19.69 -9.67 -7.46
N PRO A 385 -19.13 -8.45 -7.61
CA PRO A 385 -17.85 -8.01 -7.04
C PRO A 385 -17.91 -7.49 -5.61
N GLU A 386 -19.08 -7.49 -4.97
CA GLU A 386 -19.27 -6.99 -3.60
C GLU A 386 -18.58 -7.90 -2.57
N VAL A 387 -18.05 -7.30 -1.50
CA VAL A 387 -17.50 -7.97 -0.31
C VAL A 387 -18.42 -7.72 0.88
N PRO A 388 -19.47 -8.54 1.06
CA PRO A 388 -20.40 -8.38 2.17
C PRO A 388 -19.73 -8.74 3.50
N MET A 389 -19.88 -7.86 4.47
CA MET A 389 -19.39 -8.03 5.84
C MET A 389 -20.49 -7.75 6.84
N SER A 390 -20.49 -8.46 7.95
CA SER A 390 -21.38 -8.14 9.07
C SER A 390 -20.88 -6.96 9.89
N ARG A 391 -21.78 -6.27 10.57
CA ARG A 391 -21.40 -5.27 11.58
C ARG A 391 -20.56 -5.88 12.70
N GLU A 392 -20.79 -7.14 13.03
CA GLU A 392 -20.03 -7.85 14.06
C GLU A 392 -18.54 -7.94 13.67
N GLN A 393 -18.22 -8.25 12.40
CA GLN A 393 -16.84 -8.30 11.91
C GLN A 393 -16.18 -6.91 11.97
N VAL A 394 -16.88 -5.85 11.55
CA VAL A 394 -16.33 -4.47 11.58
C VAL A 394 -16.07 -4.00 13.01
N GLU A 395 -17.01 -4.24 13.94
CA GLU A 395 -16.81 -3.85 15.35
C GLU A 395 -15.72 -4.68 16.03
N TRP A 396 -15.61 -5.97 15.70
CA TRP A 396 -14.52 -6.81 16.15
C TRP A 396 -13.16 -6.29 15.66
N LEU A 397 -13.05 -5.92 14.38
CA LEU A 397 -11.81 -5.33 13.85
C LEU A 397 -11.45 -4.05 14.62
N ARG A 398 -12.42 -3.17 14.87
CA ARG A 398 -12.24 -1.95 15.66
C ARG A 398 -11.67 -2.24 17.06
N GLU A 399 -12.26 -3.22 17.75
CA GLU A 399 -11.81 -3.60 19.08
C GLU A 399 -10.41 -4.20 19.08
N ARG A 400 -10.08 -5.01 18.05
CA ARG A 400 -8.76 -5.66 17.97
C ARG A 400 -7.66 -4.67 17.60
N LEU A 401 -7.89 -3.78 16.64
CA LEU A 401 -6.94 -2.72 16.29
C LEU A 401 -6.64 -1.83 17.50
N ALA A 402 -7.67 -1.37 18.20
CA ALA A 402 -7.49 -0.57 19.41
C ALA A 402 -6.70 -1.33 20.50
N TYR A 403 -7.01 -2.62 20.71
CA TYR A 403 -6.33 -3.47 21.67
C TYR A 403 -4.82 -3.58 21.41
N TRP A 404 -4.43 -3.74 20.13
CA TRP A 404 -3.02 -3.89 19.75
C TRP A 404 -2.28 -2.56 19.65
N SER A 405 -2.97 -1.49 19.22
CA SER A 405 -2.39 -0.14 19.25
C SER A 405 -2.07 0.32 20.68
N ASP A 406 -2.93 -0.01 21.66
CA ASP A 406 -2.65 0.24 23.08
C ASP A 406 -1.41 -0.51 23.63
N ARG A 407 -0.88 -1.45 22.85
CA ARG A 407 0.30 -2.28 23.18
C ARG A 407 1.49 -2.00 22.29
N ASP A 408 1.39 -0.98 21.45
CA ASP A 408 2.42 -0.55 20.51
C ASP A 408 2.86 -1.66 19.52
N LYS A 409 2.00 -2.67 19.30
CA LYS A 409 2.28 -3.81 18.43
C LYS A 409 1.91 -3.52 16.98
N GLN A 410 2.81 -3.87 16.05
CA GLN A 410 2.46 -3.97 14.62
C GLN A 410 1.35 -5.01 14.43
N VAL A 411 0.40 -4.70 13.55
CA VAL A 411 -0.75 -5.56 13.26
C VAL A 411 -0.77 -5.88 11.77
N LEU A 412 -0.63 -7.15 11.43
CA LEU A 412 -0.84 -7.63 10.06
C LEU A 412 -2.33 -7.89 9.87
N VAL A 413 -2.94 -7.19 8.95
CA VAL A 413 -4.34 -7.43 8.55
C VAL A 413 -4.30 -8.11 7.19
N ILE A 414 -4.92 -9.26 7.04
CA ILE A 414 -5.02 -9.93 5.75
C ILE A 414 -6.46 -9.98 5.27
N SER A 415 -6.67 -9.62 4.02
CA SER A 415 -7.92 -9.75 3.30
C SER A 415 -7.64 -9.93 1.82
N HIS A 416 -8.39 -10.79 1.14
CA HIS A 416 -8.17 -10.97 -0.29
C HIS A 416 -8.36 -9.68 -1.10
N PHE A 417 -9.39 -8.91 -0.78
CA PHE A 417 -9.75 -7.71 -1.53
C PHE A 417 -8.99 -6.48 -1.03
N PRO A 418 -8.50 -5.61 -1.94
CA PRO A 418 -7.98 -4.32 -1.54
C PRO A 418 -9.11 -3.36 -1.14
N LEU A 419 -8.80 -2.40 -0.29
CA LEU A 419 -9.64 -1.22 -0.12
C LEU A 419 -9.50 -0.30 -1.34
N GLY A 420 -10.57 0.37 -1.70
CA GLY A 420 -10.56 1.36 -2.78
C GLY A 420 -9.53 2.47 -2.55
N ASP A 421 -8.96 2.97 -3.62
CA ASP A 421 -7.96 4.05 -3.60
C ASP A 421 -6.73 3.74 -2.70
N THR A 422 -6.23 2.50 -2.76
CA THR A 422 -5.04 2.06 -2.04
C THR A 422 -3.97 1.51 -3.00
N VAL A 423 -3.74 0.20 -3.03
CA VAL A 423 -2.73 -0.44 -3.89
C VAL A 423 -3.11 -0.45 -5.37
N SER A 424 -2.19 -0.88 -6.20
CA SER A 424 -2.35 -1.00 -7.66
C SER A 424 -3.71 -1.57 -8.06
N ALA A 425 -4.35 -0.95 -9.03
CA ALA A 425 -5.67 -1.25 -9.57
C ALA A 425 -6.88 -0.99 -8.65
N SER A 426 -6.70 -0.73 -7.37
CA SER A 426 -7.83 -0.50 -6.45
C SER A 426 -8.67 0.75 -6.78
N TRP A 427 -8.18 1.65 -7.65
CA TRP A 427 -8.93 2.79 -8.22
C TRP A 427 -9.83 2.42 -9.41
N ILE A 428 -9.71 1.21 -9.97
CA ILE A 428 -10.51 0.80 -11.12
C ILE A 428 -11.96 0.54 -10.66
N PRO A 429 -12.98 0.97 -11.42
CA PRO A 429 -14.38 0.94 -10.97
C PRO A 429 -14.93 -0.41 -10.50
N TRP A 430 -14.37 -1.53 -10.91
CA TRP A 430 -14.81 -2.86 -10.43
C TRP A 430 -13.99 -3.41 -9.25
N TYR A 431 -12.94 -2.71 -8.82
CA TYR A 431 -12.18 -3.03 -7.61
C TYR A 431 -12.44 -2.01 -6.49
N SER A 432 -12.63 -0.71 -6.87
CA SER A 432 -13.07 0.30 -5.92
C SER A 432 -14.48 -0.04 -5.41
N ASP A 433 -14.80 0.33 -4.21
CA ASP A 433 -16.11 0.09 -3.57
C ASP A 433 -16.53 -1.39 -3.46
N SER A 434 -15.58 -2.34 -3.57
CA SER A 434 -15.88 -3.76 -3.40
C SER A 434 -16.40 -4.07 -1.99
N TYR A 435 -15.86 -3.43 -0.97
CA TYR A 435 -16.32 -3.59 0.41
C TYR A 435 -17.62 -2.86 0.69
N GLN A 436 -18.56 -3.54 1.36
CA GLN A 436 -19.79 -2.93 1.84
C GLN A 436 -19.56 -1.71 2.76
N TYR A 437 -18.42 -1.66 3.43
CA TYR A 437 -18.02 -0.60 4.37
C TYR A 437 -16.65 -0.01 4.03
N ASN A 438 -16.36 0.19 2.75
CA ASN A 438 -15.05 0.65 2.27
C ASN A 438 -14.54 1.88 3.03
N ASP A 439 -15.34 2.94 3.07
CA ASP A 439 -14.95 4.21 3.71
C ASP A 439 -14.74 4.05 5.22
N GLU A 440 -15.66 3.32 5.88
CA GLU A 440 -15.56 3.08 7.33
C GLU A 440 -14.33 2.23 7.69
N LEU A 441 -13.97 1.23 6.88
CA LEU A 441 -12.77 0.42 7.06
C LEU A 441 -11.51 1.24 6.82
N THR A 442 -11.52 2.09 5.78
CA THR A 442 -10.42 3.00 5.47
C THR A 442 -10.20 4.01 6.61
N GLU A 443 -11.26 4.64 7.13
CA GLU A 443 -11.19 5.54 8.29
C GLU A 443 -10.72 4.80 9.56
N LEU A 444 -11.22 3.59 9.77
CA LEU A 444 -10.84 2.77 10.92
C LEU A 444 -9.35 2.43 10.90
N LEU A 445 -8.84 1.92 9.78
CA LEU A 445 -7.42 1.62 9.63
C LEU A 445 -6.58 2.90 9.68
N GLY A 446 -7.05 4.00 9.10
CA GLY A 446 -6.39 5.31 9.14
C GLY A 446 -6.14 5.88 10.54
N ALA A 447 -6.91 5.42 11.53
CA ALA A 447 -6.70 5.78 12.93
C ALA A 447 -5.60 4.94 13.62
N HIS A 448 -5.14 3.84 12.98
CA HIS A 448 -4.21 2.85 13.55
C HIS A 448 -2.93 2.73 12.72
N PRO A 449 -1.88 3.57 12.97
CA PRO A 449 -0.68 3.64 12.14
C PRO A 449 0.22 2.41 12.23
N ASN A 450 -0.06 1.52 13.16
CA ASN A 450 0.58 0.22 13.34
C ASN A 450 -0.11 -0.91 12.52
N ALA A 451 -1.15 -0.59 11.73
CA ALA A 451 -1.83 -1.57 10.90
C ALA A 451 -1.24 -1.61 9.48
N ILE A 452 -1.06 -2.83 8.96
CA ILE A 452 -0.63 -3.09 7.60
C ILE A 452 -1.64 -4.07 6.97
N LEU A 453 -2.36 -3.62 5.95
CA LEU A 453 -3.31 -4.45 5.21
C LEU A 453 -2.61 -5.11 4.01
N PHE A 454 -2.58 -6.42 3.97
CA PHE A 454 -2.12 -7.22 2.82
C PHE A 454 -3.33 -7.68 2.01
N SER A 455 -3.30 -7.43 0.69
CA SER A 455 -4.38 -7.84 -0.21
C SER A 455 -3.84 -8.36 -1.54
N GLY A 456 -4.53 -9.36 -2.09
CA GLY A 456 -4.32 -9.92 -3.43
C GLY A 456 -5.32 -9.36 -4.44
N HIS A 457 -5.97 -10.25 -5.19
CA HIS A 457 -7.12 -10.00 -6.06
C HIS A 457 -6.80 -9.23 -7.36
N THR A 458 -5.93 -8.23 -7.33
CA THR A 458 -5.68 -7.37 -8.47
C THR A 458 -4.69 -7.97 -9.47
N HIS A 459 -3.83 -8.86 -9.03
CA HIS A 459 -2.76 -9.49 -9.84
C HIS A 459 -1.81 -8.49 -10.51
N TYR A 460 -1.65 -7.29 -9.94
CA TYR A 460 -0.88 -6.22 -10.57
C TYR A 460 0.61 -6.31 -10.23
N PRO A 461 1.49 -5.82 -11.15
CA PRO A 461 2.94 -5.93 -11.01
C PRO A 461 3.50 -5.21 -9.77
N PHE A 462 4.48 -5.83 -9.12
CA PHE A 462 5.25 -5.17 -8.06
C PHE A 462 6.11 -4.00 -8.55
N GLU A 463 6.38 -3.92 -9.84
CA GLU A 463 7.13 -2.84 -10.47
C GLU A 463 6.39 -1.51 -10.45
N LEU A 464 5.07 -1.51 -10.27
CA LEU A 464 4.30 -0.28 -10.11
C LEU A 464 4.60 0.40 -8.78
N GLY A 465 4.56 1.73 -8.78
CA GLY A 465 4.93 2.54 -7.60
C GLY A 465 3.98 2.41 -6.43
N ASP A 466 2.79 1.87 -6.64
CA ASP A 466 1.73 1.67 -5.65
C ASP A 466 1.51 0.21 -5.24
N TRP A 467 2.51 -0.65 -5.42
CA TRP A 467 2.47 -2.02 -4.87
C TRP A 467 2.40 -2.04 -3.34
N ALA A 468 2.94 -1.01 -2.68
CA ALA A 468 2.87 -0.78 -1.25
C ALA A 468 2.67 0.72 -0.99
N VAL A 469 1.62 1.08 -0.27
CA VAL A 469 1.23 2.48 -0.09
C VAL A 469 0.90 2.80 1.36
N GLN A 470 1.24 4.03 1.78
CA GLN A 470 0.78 4.61 3.03
C GLN A 470 -0.48 5.43 2.75
N ARG A 471 -1.60 5.03 3.34
CA ARG A 471 -2.89 5.71 3.17
C ARG A 471 -3.24 6.49 4.42
N ARG A 472 -3.44 7.78 4.27
CA ARG A 472 -3.92 8.68 5.34
C ARG A 472 -5.41 8.94 5.17
N THR A 473 -6.05 9.32 6.27
CA THR A 473 -7.48 9.67 6.27
C THR A 473 -7.70 10.96 7.05
N ALA A 474 -8.68 11.74 6.63
CA ALA A 474 -9.06 12.95 7.33
C ALA A 474 -9.42 12.66 8.80
N GLY A 475 -8.74 13.27 9.74
CA GLY A 475 -8.95 13.05 11.18
C GLY A 475 -8.37 11.74 11.75
N GLY A 476 -7.69 10.92 10.91
CA GLY A 476 -6.93 9.75 11.35
C GLY A 476 -5.56 10.11 11.96
N HIS A 477 -4.72 9.09 12.11
CA HIS A 477 -3.34 9.32 12.54
C HIS A 477 -2.53 9.99 11.39
N PRO A 478 -1.59 10.91 11.69
CA PRO A 478 -0.78 11.56 10.66
C PRO A 478 0.05 10.60 9.79
N ASP A 479 0.39 9.42 10.29
CA ASP A 479 1.05 8.36 9.52
C ASP A 479 0.06 7.45 8.79
N GLY A 480 -1.26 7.55 9.09
CA GLY A 480 -2.24 6.66 8.47
C GLY A 480 -1.92 5.18 8.69
N PHE A 481 -2.27 4.33 7.74
CA PHE A 481 -1.95 2.90 7.73
C PHE A 481 -1.26 2.50 6.42
N TRP A 482 -0.70 1.30 6.36
CA TRP A 482 -0.10 0.78 5.14
C TRP A 482 -0.98 -0.27 4.48
N THR A 483 -0.95 -0.30 3.15
CA THR A 483 -1.50 -1.39 2.36
C THR A 483 -0.44 -1.94 1.41
N VAL A 484 -0.44 -3.26 1.23
CA VAL A 484 0.57 -3.98 0.44
C VAL A 484 -0.14 -4.97 -0.47
N ASN A 485 0.13 -4.88 -1.78
CA ASN A 485 -0.26 -5.89 -2.75
C ASN A 485 0.60 -7.14 -2.56
N THR A 486 -0.02 -8.32 -2.52
CA THR A 486 0.67 -9.59 -2.30
C THR A 486 1.20 -10.25 -3.58
N GLY A 487 0.95 -9.62 -4.75
CA GLY A 487 1.24 -10.21 -6.04
C GLY A 487 0.27 -11.34 -6.39
N ALA A 488 0.71 -12.29 -7.19
CA ALA A 488 -0.04 -13.49 -7.53
C ALA A 488 0.90 -14.67 -7.78
N VAL A 489 0.47 -15.86 -7.39
CA VAL A 489 1.20 -17.12 -7.70
C VAL A 489 0.93 -17.54 -9.13
N GLN A 490 -0.31 -17.46 -9.62
CA GLN A 490 -0.70 -18.01 -10.91
C GLN A 490 -0.35 -17.09 -12.10
N VAL A 491 -0.76 -15.82 -12.05
CA VAL A 491 -0.73 -14.94 -13.21
C VAL A 491 -0.71 -13.48 -12.80
N GLU A 492 0.00 -12.66 -13.54
CA GLU A 492 0.03 -11.21 -13.37
C GLU A 492 -0.64 -10.53 -14.56
N TRP A 493 -1.33 -9.42 -14.28
CA TRP A 493 -1.97 -8.59 -15.29
C TRP A 493 -1.16 -7.30 -15.50
N ASP A 494 -0.77 -7.07 -16.74
CA ASP A 494 -0.10 -5.82 -17.12
C ASP A 494 -1.14 -4.69 -17.23
N ALA A 495 -0.90 -3.63 -16.48
CA ALA A 495 -1.77 -2.47 -16.35
C ALA A 495 -1.84 -1.55 -17.58
N ARG A 496 -1.23 -1.91 -18.72
CA ARG A 496 -1.20 -1.05 -19.90
C ARG A 496 -2.59 -0.74 -20.44
N GLY A 497 -2.77 0.51 -20.85
CA GLY A 497 -3.99 0.96 -21.47
C GLY A 497 -5.19 1.14 -20.53
N GLU A 498 -4.99 1.21 -19.23
CA GLU A 498 -6.05 1.54 -18.29
C GLU A 498 -6.58 2.96 -18.47
N SER A 499 -7.87 3.13 -18.18
CA SER A 499 -8.57 4.41 -18.16
C SER A 499 -9.66 4.37 -17.10
N THR A 500 -10.31 5.51 -16.79
CA THR A 500 -11.46 5.57 -15.86
C THR A 500 -12.61 4.64 -16.23
N SER A 501 -12.76 4.30 -17.51
CA SER A 501 -13.76 3.34 -17.97
C SER A 501 -13.33 1.88 -17.82
N GLY A 502 -12.15 1.62 -17.24
CA GLY A 502 -11.60 0.31 -17.02
C GLY A 502 -10.37 -0.01 -17.87
N ILE A 503 -9.90 -1.24 -17.78
CA ILE A 503 -8.73 -1.73 -18.51
C ILE A 503 -9.07 -1.85 -20.00
N ARG A 504 -8.25 -1.26 -20.87
CA ARG A 504 -8.39 -1.39 -22.34
C ARG A 504 -7.80 -2.69 -22.84
N GLU A 505 -6.66 -3.07 -22.31
CA GLU A 505 -5.89 -4.24 -22.71
C GLU A 505 -5.28 -4.86 -21.47
N ILE A 506 -5.49 -6.16 -21.31
CA ILE A 506 -4.83 -6.95 -20.28
C ILE A 506 -3.83 -7.84 -20.99
N VAL A 507 -2.56 -7.69 -20.66
CA VAL A 507 -1.50 -8.62 -21.05
C VAL A 507 -1.21 -9.49 -19.84
N THR A 508 -1.62 -10.73 -19.87
CA THR A 508 -1.32 -11.69 -18.82
C THR A 508 0.10 -12.20 -18.95
N ARG A 509 0.80 -12.33 -17.83
CA ARG A 509 2.11 -12.97 -17.73
C ARG A 509 2.01 -14.16 -16.79
N ASP A 510 2.53 -15.30 -17.22
CA ASP A 510 2.80 -16.43 -16.34
C ASP A 510 3.92 -16.00 -15.37
N ILE A 511 3.62 -16.04 -14.09
CA ILE A 511 4.50 -15.50 -13.06
C ILE A 511 4.19 -16.18 -11.72
N ASN A 512 5.18 -16.22 -10.83
CA ASN A 512 5.01 -16.75 -9.48
C ASN A 512 5.62 -15.77 -8.49
N ARG A 513 4.77 -15.04 -7.76
CA ARG A 513 5.20 -13.95 -6.87
C ARG A 513 4.53 -14.01 -5.51
N GLY A 514 5.25 -13.51 -4.51
CA GLY A 514 4.75 -13.38 -3.15
C GLY A 514 5.69 -12.53 -2.30
N LEU A 515 5.51 -12.56 -0.97
CA LEU A 515 6.25 -11.71 -0.06
C LEU A 515 6.96 -12.50 1.05
N THR A 516 8.09 -11.94 1.52
CA THR A 516 8.59 -12.18 2.87
C THR A 516 8.34 -10.94 3.73
N VAL A 517 7.92 -11.13 4.98
CA VAL A 517 7.56 -10.06 5.91
C VAL A 517 8.31 -10.30 7.21
N ASP A 518 9.28 -9.43 7.50
CA ASP A 518 10.08 -9.46 8.72
C ASP A 518 9.59 -8.39 9.69
N VAL A 519 9.02 -8.77 10.83
CA VAL A 519 8.44 -7.87 11.82
C VAL A 519 9.41 -7.71 12.99
N PHE A 520 9.89 -6.48 13.19
CA PHE A 520 10.71 -6.05 14.32
C PHE A 520 9.86 -5.20 15.28
N ASP A 521 10.37 -4.87 16.45
CA ASP A 521 9.65 -4.02 17.40
C ASP A 521 9.32 -2.63 16.84
N ASP A 522 10.23 -2.03 16.06
CA ASP A 522 10.14 -0.65 15.57
C ASP A 522 9.75 -0.52 14.08
N ARG A 523 9.69 -1.63 13.34
CA ARG A 523 9.39 -1.63 11.90
C ARG A 523 8.96 -2.98 11.37
N VAL A 524 8.38 -2.95 10.17
CA VAL A 524 8.19 -4.14 9.33
C VAL A 524 8.96 -3.94 8.03
N VAL A 525 9.72 -4.96 7.61
CA VAL A 525 10.36 -5.01 6.29
C VAL A 525 9.59 -5.99 5.43
N VAL A 526 9.10 -5.51 4.29
CA VAL A 526 8.39 -6.32 3.31
C VAL A 526 9.24 -6.41 2.05
N GLU A 527 9.57 -7.62 1.62
CA GLU A 527 10.23 -7.87 0.34
C GLU A 527 9.27 -8.59 -0.59
N ALA A 528 8.96 -7.96 -1.71
CA ALA A 528 8.25 -8.56 -2.83
C ALA A 528 9.22 -9.37 -3.68
N ARG A 529 8.89 -10.64 -3.91
CA ARG A 529 9.79 -11.63 -4.52
C ARG A 529 9.19 -12.26 -5.77
N ASP A 530 10.07 -12.58 -6.70
CA ASP A 530 9.80 -13.37 -7.89
C ASP A 530 10.34 -14.79 -7.68
N PHE A 531 9.49 -15.79 -7.82
CA PHE A 531 9.81 -17.21 -7.66
C PHE A 531 9.89 -17.90 -9.02
N GLY A 532 10.36 -19.15 -9.06
CA GLY A 532 10.33 -19.94 -10.27
C GLY A 532 8.93 -20.46 -10.62
N THR A 533 8.62 -20.52 -11.90
CA THR A 533 7.45 -21.25 -12.41
C THR A 533 7.84 -22.67 -12.83
N VAL A 534 6.84 -23.55 -13.05
CA VAL A 534 7.09 -24.91 -13.55
C VAL A 534 7.82 -24.91 -14.89
N ASP A 535 7.49 -23.96 -15.77
CA ASP A 535 8.06 -23.86 -17.12
C ASP A 535 9.41 -23.11 -17.14
N ALA A 536 9.72 -22.35 -16.09
CA ALA A 536 10.98 -21.63 -15.91
C ALA A 536 11.57 -21.88 -14.51
N PRO A 537 12.07 -23.10 -14.25
CA PRO A 537 12.61 -23.44 -12.94
C PRO A 537 13.83 -22.57 -12.60
N ALA A 538 13.99 -22.29 -11.31
CA ALA A 538 15.00 -21.45 -10.70
C ALA A 538 16.46 -21.63 -11.19
N SER A 539 16.77 -22.77 -11.79
CA SER A 539 18.11 -23.03 -12.31
C SER A 539 18.52 -22.23 -13.54
N ASP A 540 17.57 -21.58 -14.23
CA ASP A 540 17.81 -20.92 -15.51
C ASP A 540 17.71 -19.38 -15.46
N ASN A 541 17.15 -18.81 -14.35
CA ASN A 541 17.10 -17.39 -14.08
C ASN A 541 17.59 -17.16 -12.65
N ASP A 542 17.98 -15.93 -12.31
CA ASP A 542 18.26 -15.51 -10.93
C ASP A 542 16.94 -15.44 -10.11
N VAL A 543 16.25 -16.55 -10.06
CA VAL A 543 14.93 -16.75 -9.47
C VAL A 543 15.06 -16.66 -7.97
N ASN A 544 14.01 -16.18 -7.29
CA ASN A 544 14.03 -15.76 -5.92
C ASN A 544 14.66 -14.37 -5.72
N GLU A 545 14.49 -13.52 -6.72
CA GLU A 545 14.97 -12.13 -6.69
C GLU A 545 14.00 -11.25 -5.89
N VAL A 546 14.55 -10.28 -5.17
CA VAL A 546 13.75 -9.20 -4.56
C VAL A 546 13.43 -8.18 -5.64
N VAL A 547 12.17 -8.13 -6.05
CA VAL A 547 11.68 -7.16 -7.05
C VAL A 547 11.56 -5.76 -6.44
N ARG A 548 11.00 -5.68 -5.23
CA ARG A 548 10.80 -4.45 -4.45
C ARG A 548 10.99 -4.74 -2.96
N SER A 549 11.28 -3.69 -2.21
CA SER A 549 11.30 -3.74 -0.75
C SER A 549 10.75 -2.44 -0.17
N VAL A 550 10.05 -2.53 0.94
CA VAL A 550 9.61 -1.37 1.72
C VAL A 550 9.87 -1.61 3.20
N THR A 551 10.35 -0.57 3.88
CA THR A 551 10.46 -0.56 5.35
C THR A 551 9.36 0.31 5.91
N ILE A 552 8.46 -0.29 6.66
CA ILE A 552 7.30 0.34 7.28
C ILE A 552 7.62 0.59 8.76
N PRO A 553 7.79 1.84 9.19
CA PRO A 553 8.03 2.14 10.60
C PRO A 553 6.83 1.75 11.47
N ASN A 554 7.08 1.42 12.74
CA ASN A 554 6.03 1.40 13.76
C ASN A 554 5.99 2.77 14.46
N PRO A 555 5.05 3.65 14.14
CA PRO A 555 5.01 4.98 14.75
C PRO A 555 4.65 4.95 16.24
N LEU A 556 4.22 3.81 16.76
CA LEU A 556 3.87 3.63 18.19
C LEU A 556 5.04 3.05 19.01
N ALA A 557 6.10 2.55 18.37
CA ALA A 557 7.28 2.08 19.08
C ALA A 557 8.01 3.22 19.81
N GLU A 558 8.47 2.97 21.08
CA GLU A 558 9.21 3.94 21.90
C GLU A 558 10.69 4.07 21.51
#